data_d45cb5c26f6d21f2da0337a14063881a
#
_entry.id   d45cb5c26f6d21f2da0337a14063881a
#
_cell.length_a   1.000
_cell.length_b   1.000
_cell.length_c   1.000
_cell.angle_alpha   90.00
_cell.angle_beta   90.00
_cell.angle_gamma   90.00
#
_symmetry.space_group_name_H-M   'P 1'
#
loop_
_entity.id
_entity.type
_entity.pdbx_description
1 polymer ?
#
loop_
_entity_poly.entity_id
_entity_poly.type
_entity_poly.pdbx_seq_one_letter_code
_entity_poly.pdbx_strand_id
1 'polypeptide(L)'
;MLEKLDLKQKLDKKEYDKKMDYYGDLLGKQQRACRAAKVPVIVLVEGWRGAMRTDIINEMMQKMDSRGFRVFSASKMTDEQRKQPFFTSFWKQLPSYGNIAVYHRSWYFLKNEHNVSDKSQVGHLLNTSYSHIRAFEKQLTDDGYVLLKYFVHVSKKQQKENMEKLNKVYGKNWKKLDVQEHNDEDYDNFINAYEQMFAETDTENAPWHLIAGDDERFATIQIIESMVKSLQSALAAAEIKSQSRSIVLPPRHVALYNVLDKVDLSKSLTKEEYKVQLDKCREKLKSLQLDLYESQRSLIVAFEGWDAG
;
A
#
# COMPACT_ATOMS: atom_id res chain seq x y z
N MET A 1 12.93 8.42 -14.45
CA MET A 1 11.65 7.99 -15.06
C MET A 1 10.77 9.20 -15.37
N LEU A 2 10.66 10.16 -14.46
CA LEU A 2 9.82 11.36 -14.62
C LEU A 2 10.19 12.24 -15.80
N GLU A 3 11.48 12.40 -16.11
CA GLU A 3 11.97 13.21 -17.24
C GLU A 3 11.48 12.74 -18.61
N LYS A 4 11.07 11.48 -18.73
CA LYS A 4 10.58 10.91 -20.00
C LYS A 4 9.09 11.15 -20.23
N LEU A 5 8.38 11.70 -19.23
CA LEU A 5 6.95 11.91 -19.30
C LEU A 5 6.63 13.21 -20.04
N ASP A 6 5.85 13.12 -21.11
CA ASP A 6 5.39 14.30 -21.85
C ASP A 6 4.25 15.01 -21.10
N LEU A 7 4.60 16.08 -20.41
CA LEU A 7 3.64 16.91 -19.64
C LEU A 7 2.83 17.89 -20.52
N LYS A 8 3.13 17.97 -21.84
CA LYS A 8 2.42 18.90 -22.76
C LYS A 8 1.07 18.34 -23.22
N GLN A 9 0.78 17.09 -22.90
CA GLN A 9 -0.48 16.45 -23.26
C GLN A 9 -1.66 17.20 -22.67
N LYS A 10 -2.70 17.47 -23.48
CA LYS A 10 -3.90 18.18 -23.08
C LYS A 10 -5.11 17.52 -23.69
N LEU A 11 -6.25 17.66 -23.00
CA LEU A 11 -7.52 17.17 -23.47
C LEU A 11 -8.56 18.29 -23.45
N ASP A 12 -9.15 18.61 -24.61
CA ASP A 12 -10.23 19.56 -24.64
C ASP A 12 -11.49 19.03 -23.93
N LYS A 13 -12.39 19.94 -23.57
CA LYS A 13 -13.58 19.57 -22.77
C LYS A 13 -14.47 18.56 -23.50
N LYS A 14 -14.67 18.73 -24.79
CA LYS A 14 -15.58 17.87 -25.58
C LYS A 14 -15.04 16.44 -25.69
N GLU A 15 -13.74 16.33 -25.91
CA GLU A 15 -13.08 15.02 -25.95
C GLU A 15 -13.04 14.38 -24.56
N TYR A 16 -12.81 15.18 -23.52
CA TYR A 16 -12.88 14.74 -22.13
C TYR A 16 -14.25 14.15 -21.80
N ASP A 17 -15.32 14.91 -22.06
CA ASP A 17 -16.69 14.49 -21.77
C ASP A 17 -17.01 13.15 -22.49
N LYS A 18 -16.65 13.05 -23.77
CA LYS A 18 -16.84 11.81 -24.55
C LYS A 18 -16.08 10.61 -23.98
N LYS A 19 -14.79 10.82 -23.61
CA LYS A 19 -13.96 9.75 -23.03
C LYS A 19 -14.42 9.38 -21.63
N MET A 20 -14.85 10.38 -20.83
CA MET A 20 -15.37 10.17 -19.48
C MET A 20 -16.67 9.37 -19.50
N ASP A 21 -17.58 9.63 -20.44
CA ASP A 21 -18.80 8.84 -20.59
C ASP A 21 -18.46 7.39 -20.96
N TYR A 22 -17.56 7.18 -21.91
CA TYR A 22 -17.19 5.85 -22.36
C TYR A 22 -16.42 5.05 -21.28
N TYR A 23 -15.31 5.59 -20.80
CA TYR A 23 -14.46 4.89 -19.83
C TYR A 23 -15.07 4.86 -18.42
N GLY A 24 -15.85 5.88 -18.05
CA GLY A 24 -16.57 5.90 -16.78
C GLY A 24 -17.64 4.80 -16.70
N ASP A 25 -18.39 4.60 -17.77
CA ASP A 25 -19.36 3.49 -17.87
C ASP A 25 -18.67 2.12 -17.80
N LEU A 26 -17.53 1.99 -18.49
CA LEU A 26 -16.72 0.77 -18.40
C LEU A 26 -16.17 0.54 -17.00
N LEU A 27 -15.66 1.57 -16.32
CA LEU A 27 -15.16 1.47 -14.96
C LEU A 27 -16.25 0.96 -14.00
N GLY A 28 -17.46 1.52 -14.07
CA GLY A 28 -18.59 1.04 -13.28
C GLY A 28 -18.99 -0.39 -13.57
N LYS A 29 -18.92 -0.82 -14.84
CA LYS A 29 -19.15 -2.22 -15.23
C LYS A 29 -18.07 -3.14 -14.69
N GLN A 30 -16.80 -2.75 -14.81
CA GLN A 30 -15.66 -3.53 -14.30
C GLN A 30 -15.69 -3.67 -12.77
N GLN A 31 -16.02 -2.60 -12.04
CA GLN A 31 -16.16 -2.66 -10.60
C GLN A 31 -17.20 -3.73 -10.19
N ARG A 32 -18.38 -3.75 -10.84
CA ARG A 32 -19.41 -4.76 -10.55
C ARG A 32 -18.95 -6.17 -10.91
N ALA A 33 -18.21 -6.31 -12.00
CA ALA A 33 -17.63 -7.59 -12.41
C ALA A 33 -16.56 -8.08 -11.39
N CYS A 34 -15.68 -7.20 -10.92
CA CYS A 34 -14.72 -7.52 -9.85
C CYS A 34 -15.42 -7.98 -8.57
N ARG A 35 -16.54 -7.32 -8.22
CA ARG A 35 -17.35 -7.72 -7.07
C ARG A 35 -17.93 -9.12 -7.24
N ALA A 36 -18.47 -9.43 -8.40
CA ALA A 36 -19.03 -10.76 -8.70
C ALA A 36 -17.95 -11.84 -8.71
N ALA A 37 -16.79 -11.56 -9.29
CA ALA A 37 -15.64 -12.44 -9.36
C ALA A 37 -14.81 -12.49 -8.06
N LYS A 38 -15.17 -11.70 -7.04
CA LYS A 38 -14.45 -11.57 -5.76
C LYS A 38 -12.99 -11.11 -5.93
N VAL A 39 -12.69 -10.33 -6.95
CA VAL A 39 -11.36 -9.77 -7.20
C VAL A 39 -11.18 -8.49 -6.37
N PRO A 40 -10.32 -8.47 -5.36
CA PRO A 40 -10.06 -7.27 -4.56
C PRO A 40 -9.09 -6.35 -5.28
N VAL A 41 -9.31 -5.04 -5.17
CA VAL A 41 -8.51 -4.03 -5.88
C VAL A 41 -7.99 -2.98 -4.91
N ILE A 42 -6.73 -2.62 -5.04
CA ILE A 42 -6.10 -1.51 -4.33
C ILE A 42 -5.60 -0.51 -5.37
N VAL A 43 -6.01 0.73 -5.23
CA VAL A 43 -5.60 1.83 -6.11
C VAL A 43 -4.83 2.86 -5.28
N LEU A 44 -3.58 3.09 -5.62
CA LEU A 44 -2.76 4.13 -5.01
C LEU A 44 -2.69 5.32 -5.96
N VAL A 45 -3.01 6.52 -5.48
CA VAL A 45 -2.89 7.76 -6.23
C VAL A 45 -1.91 8.66 -5.50
N GLU A 46 -0.64 8.48 -5.83
CA GLU A 46 0.47 9.28 -5.32
C GLU A 46 0.79 10.44 -6.29
N GLY A 47 1.68 11.31 -5.90
CA GLY A 47 2.12 12.43 -6.75
C GLY A 47 2.41 13.68 -5.95
N TRP A 48 2.74 14.73 -6.68
CA TRP A 48 3.11 16.02 -6.11
C TRP A 48 1.98 16.66 -5.34
N ARG A 49 2.34 17.50 -4.37
CA ARG A 49 1.42 18.48 -3.81
C ARG A 49 0.95 19.41 -4.96
N GLY A 50 -0.34 19.71 -5.01
CA GLY A 50 -0.89 20.48 -6.12
C GLY A 50 -1.12 19.70 -7.43
N ALA A 51 -0.92 18.40 -7.44
CA ALA A 51 -1.24 17.55 -8.61
C ALA A 51 -2.74 17.23 -8.76
N MET A 52 -3.63 17.97 -8.09
CA MET A 52 -5.10 17.85 -8.17
C MET A 52 -5.63 16.43 -7.98
N ARG A 53 -4.90 15.59 -7.23
CA ARG A 53 -5.25 14.17 -7.00
C ARG A 53 -6.63 13.95 -6.39
N THR A 54 -7.06 14.88 -5.54
CA THR A 54 -8.39 14.83 -4.92
C THR A 54 -9.49 14.94 -5.96
N ASP A 55 -9.33 15.85 -6.93
CA ASP A 55 -10.32 16.06 -7.98
C ASP A 55 -10.36 14.87 -8.93
N ILE A 56 -9.19 14.33 -9.30
CA ILE A 56 -9.08 13.08 -10.10
C ILE A 56 -9.79 11.90 -9.39
N ILE A 57 -9.57 11.73 -8.09
CA ILE A 57 -10.22 10.67 -7.30
C ILE A 57 -11.73 10.91 -7.25
N ASN A 58 -12.18 12.15 -7.05
CA ASN A 58 -13.60 12.48 -7.01
C ASN A 58 -14.29 12.15 -8.34
N GLU A 59 -13.71 12.53 -9.47
CA GLU A 59 -14.24 12.20 -10.81
C GLU A 59 -14.31 10.67 -11.03
N MET A 60 -13.29 9.95 -10.62
CA MET A 60 -13.27 8.49 -10.68
C MET A 60 -14.37 7.88 -9.80
N MET A 61 -14.55 8.38 -8.59
CA MET A 61 -15.56 7.89 -7.64
C MET A 61 -16.99 8.07 -8.13
N GLN A 62 -17.29 9.18 -8.83
CA GLN A 62 -18.61 9.43 -9.40
C GLN A 62 -19.03 8.39 -10.45
N LYS A 63 -18.08 7.66 -11.02
CA LYS A 63 -18.33 6.59 -12.02
C LYS A 63 -18.45 5.20 -11.40
N MET A 64 -18.31 5.07 -10.09
CA MET A 64 -18.35 3.79 -9.37
C MET A 64 -19.53 3.70 -8.39
N ASP A 65 -20.00 2.49 -8.12
CA ASP A 65 -20.97 2.23 -7.04
C ASP A 65 -20.30 2.43 -5.67
N SER A 66 -20.79 3.39 -4.90
CA SER A 66 -20.26 3.77 -3.59
C SER A 66 -20.22 2.63 -2.56
N ARG A 67 -21.04 1.60 -2.74
CA ARG A 67 -21.06 0.41 -1.87
C ARG A 67 -19.88 -0.54 -2.11
N GLY A 68 -19.17 -0.38 -3.22
CA GLY A 68 -18.08 -1.26 -3.67
C GLY A 68 -16.69 -0.68 -3.48
N PHE A 69 -16.53 0.50 -2.89
CA PHE A 69 -15.22 1.08 -2.63
C PHE A 69 -15.16 1.86 -1.32
N ARG A 70 -13.94 2.08 -0.85
CA ARG A 70 -13.61 3.00 0.25
C ARG A 70 -12.39 3.82 -0.13
N VAL A 71 -12.36 5.08 0.33
CA VAL A 71 -11.21 5.97 0.14
C VAL A 71 -10.51 6.16 1.47
N PHE A 72 -9.20 6.05 1.43
CA PHE A 72 -8.32 6.27 2.57
C PHE A 72 -7.30 7.34 2.22
N SER A 73 -6.86 8.06 3.23
CA SER A 73 -5.75 9.02 3.11
C SER A 73 -4.86 8.85 4.33
N ALA A 74 -3.61 8.45 4.11
CA ALA A 74 -2.64 8.42 5.20
C ALA A 74 -2.39 9.84 5.69
N SER A 75 -2.39 10.00 6.99
CA SER A 75 -2.04 11.23 7.71
C SER A 75 -0.80 10.99 8.56
N LYS A 76 -0.33 12.03 9.25
CA LYS A 76 0.71 11.84 10.29
C LYS A 76 0.26 10.74 11.24
N MET A 77 1.15 9.79 11.53
CA MET A 77 0.85 8.71 12.46
C MET A 77 0.61 9.27 13.87
N THR A 78 -0.42 8.77 14.53
CA THR A 78 -0.65 9.04 15.96
C THR A 78 0.44 8.37 16.81
N ASP A 79 0.58 8.78 18.07
CA ASP A 79 1.55 8.17 18.97
C ASP A 79 1.27 6.68 19.23
N GLU A 80 0.00 6.27 19.17
CA GLU A 80 -0.39 4.86 19.25
C GLU A 80 0.04 4.09 18.00
N GLN A 81 -0.19 4.64 16.81
CA GLN A 81 0.23 4.01 15.54
C GLN A 81 1.75 3.88 15.44
N ARG A 82 2.51 4.83 16.00
CA ARG A 82 3.99 4.77 16.04
C ARG A 82 4.53 3.61 16.89
N LYS A 83 3.73 3.10 17.82
CA LYS A 83 4.08 1.92 18.64
C LYS A 83 3.77 0.59 17.96
N GLN A 84 3.18 0.61 16.77
CA GLN A 84 2.80 -0.57 15.99
C GLN A 84 3.70 -0.72 14.76
N PRO A 85 3.80 -1.92 14.17
CA PRO A 85 4.48 -2.09 12.88
C PRO A 85 3.91 -1.17 11.80
N PHE A 86 4.77 -0.67 10.92
CA PHE A 86 4.44 0.33 9.90
C PHE A 86 3.19 0.00 9.08
N PHE A 87 3.03 -1.26 8.67
CA PHE A 87 1.90 -1.66 7.84
C PHE A 87 0.60 -1.97 8.60
N THR A 88 0.59 -1.87 9.93
CA THR A 88 -0.60 -2.26 10.74
C THR A 88 -1.87 -1.55 10.32
N SER A 89 -1.80 -0.24 10.08
CA SER A 89 -2.96 0.55 9.64
C SER A 89 -3.43 0.13 8.25
N PHE A 90 -2.49 -0.17 7.35
CA PHE A 90 -2.80 -0.59 5.98
C PHE A 90 -3.40 -1.99 5.92
N TRP A 91 -2.91 -2.94 6.74
CA TRP A 91 -3.54 -4.24 6.89
C TRP A 91 -5.01 -4.15 7.32
N LYS A 92 -5.31 -3.25 8.26
CA LYS A 92 -6.69 -3.01 8.74
C LYS A 92 -7.59 -2.33 7.70
N GLN A 93 -7.02 -1.69 6.70
CA GLN A 93 -7.72 -0.95 5.66
C GLN A 93 -7.83 -1.71 4.34
N LEU A 94 -7.34 -2.94 4.26
CA LEU A 94 -7.47 -3.75 3.06
C LEU A 94 -8.94 -3.96 2.69
N PRO A 95 -9.29 -3.89 1.39
CA PRO A 95 -10.64 -4.20 0.95
C PRO A 95 -10.90 -5.70 1.07
N SER A 96 -12.10 -6.07 1.46
CA SER A 96 -12.54 -7.46 1.32
C SER A 96 -12.64 -7.85 -0.15
N TYR A 97 -12.58 -9.15 -0.45
CA TYR A 97 -12.64 -9.66 -1.81
C TYR A 97 -13.85 -9.09 -2.57
N GLY A 98 -13.58 -8.60 -3.78
CA GLY A 98 -14.57 -7.96 -4.64
C GLY A 98 -14.81 -6.48 -4.38
N ASN A 99 -14.11 -5.86 -3.43
CA ASN A 99 -14.19 -4.43 -3.15
C ASN A 99 -12.89 -3.71 -3.54
N ILE A 100 -12.98 -2.37 -3.60
CA ILE A 100 -11.87 -1.49 -4.00
C ILE A 100 -11.47 -0.61 -2.81
N ALA A 101 -10.19 -0.52 -2.52
CA ALA A 101 -9.61 0.51 -1.65
C ALA A 101 -8.84 1.52 -2.50
N VAL A 102 -9.17 2.79 -2.38
CA VAL A 102 -8.47 3.90 -3.06
C VAL A 102 -7.69 4.67 -2.00
N TYR A 103 -6.39 4.77 -2.19
CA TYR A 103 -5.52 5.54 -1.30
C TYR A 103 -5.10 6.84 -1.97
N HIS A 104 -5.59 7.97 -1.46
CA HIS A 104 -5.15 9.32 -1.85
C HIS A 104 -3.69 9.58 -1.40
N ARG A 105 -3.30 8.96 -0.29
CA ARG A 105 -1.95 8.89 0.28
C ARG A 105 -1.80 7.49 0.87
N SER A 106 -0.73 6.81 0.52
CA SER A 106 -0.48 5.44 0.93
C SER A 106 0.74 5.29 1.84
N TRP A 107 1.27 4.09 1.93
CA TRP A 107 2.55 3.78 2.57
C TRP A 107 3.73 4.49 1.92
N TYR A 108 3.65 4.80 0.63
CA TYR A 108 4.68 5.56 -0.07
C TYR A 108 4.75 7.01 0.40
N PHE A 109 3.60 7.63 0.60
CA PHE A 109 3.53 8.96 1.18
C PHE A 109 4.22 8.99 2.54
N LEU A 110 3.87 8.09 3.45
CA LEU A 110 4.48 8.05 4.78
C LEU A 110 6.00 7.80 4.72
N LYS A 111 6.46 6.91 3.83
CA LYS A 111 7.88 6.63 3.63
C LYS A 111 8.65 7.85 3.11
N ASN A 112 8.11 8.55 2.13
CA ASN A 112 8.77 9.70 1.52
C ASN A 112 8.75 10.95 2.41
N GLU A 113 7.68 11.18 3.14
CA GLU A 113 7.62 12.23 4.17
C GLU A 113 8.74 12.10 5.19
N HIS A 114 9.03 10.88 5.62
CA HIS A 114 10.11 10.62 6.57
C HIS A 114 11.51 10.78 5.96
N ASN A 115 11.66 10.59 4.66
CA ASN A 115 12.95 10.74 3.99
C ASN A 115 13.35 12.22 3.82
N VAL A 116 12.39 13.13 3.71
CA VAL A 116 12.61 14.53 3.36
C VAL A 116 12.42 15.47 4.55
N SER A 117 11.42 15.23 5.41
CA SER A 117 11.14 16.07 6.58
C SER A 117 11.68 15.47 7.87
N ASP A 118 12.38 16.28 8.63
CA ASP A 118 12.89 16.16 10.00
C ASP A 118 13.18 14.75 10.56
N LYS A 119 14.46 14.45 10.61
CA LYS A 119 15.07 13.21 11.12
C LYS A 119 14.92 13.00 12.64
N SER A 120 14.42 13.98 13.40
CA SER A 120 14.54 13.99 14.88
C SER A 120 13.42 13.31 15.65
N GLN A 121 12.24 13.07 15.04
CA GLN A 121 11.06 12.61 15.79
C GLN A 121 10.62 11.16 15.54
N VAL A 122 11.33 10.37 14.72
CA VAL A 122 10.77 9.12 14.20
C VAL A 122 11.71 7.92 14.40
N GLY A 123 11.94 7.49 15.64
CA GLY A 123 12.88 6.42 15.97
C GLY A 123 12.68 5.10 15.20
N HIS A 124 11.65 4.32 15.46
CA HIS A 124 11.49 2.96 14.91
C HIS A 124 10.83 2.89 13.52
N LEU A 125 10.07 3.89 13.11
CA LEU A 125 9.34 3.91 11.84
C LEU A 125 10.23 4.13 10.62
N LEU A 126 11.41 4.73 10.82
CA LEU A 126 12.43 4.96 9.78
C LEU A 126 13.05 3.66 9.25
N ASN A 127 12.84 2.53 9.91
CA ASN A 127 13.39 1.24 9.50
C ASN A 127 12.60 0.55 8.38
N THR A 128 11.46 1.12 7.92
CA THR A 128 10.76 0.56 6.77
C THR A 128 11.52 0.89 5.49
N SER A 129 12.10 -0.14 4.88
CA SER A 129 12.79 -0.04 3.59
C SER A 129 11.83 -0.29 2.43
N TYR A 130 12.23 0.09 1.22
CA TYR A 130 11.49 -0.28 0.02
C TYR A 130 11.39 -1.80 -0.18
N SER A 131 12.34 -2.58 0.34
CA SER A 131 12.25 -4.05 0.34
C SER A 131 11.07 -4.56 1.17
N HIS A 132 10.76 -3.93 2.31
CA HIS A 132 9.58 -4.25 3.11
C HIS A 132 8.28 -3.90 2.37
N ILE A 133 8.28 -2.77 1.64
CA ILE A 133 7.14 -2.39 0.80
C ILE A 133 6.92 -3.43 -0.30
N ARG A 134 7.98 -3.83 -1.03
CA ARG A 134 7.88 -4.89 -2.04
C ARG A 134 7.36 -6.21 -1.46
N ALA A 135 7.81 -6.59 -0.27
CA ALA A 135 7.34 -7.81 0.40
C ALA A 135 5.85 -7.72 0.75
N PHE A 136 5.40 -6.58 1.25
CA PHE A 136 3.98 -6.31 1.54
C PHE A 136 3.13 -6.37 0.27
N GLU A 137 3.54 -5.68 -0.79
CA GLU A 137 2.85 -5.66 -2.08
C GLU A 137 2.82 -7.05 -2.72
N LYS A 138 3.93 -7.80 -2.62
CA LYS A 138 3.97 -9.18 -3.12
C LYS A 138 3.02 -10.09 -2.38
N GLN A 139 2.92 -10.01 -1.05
CA GLN A 139 1.94 -10.78 -0.29
C GLN A 139 0.52 -10.50 -0.75
N LEU A 140 0.17 -9.23 -1.01
CA LEU A 140 -1.15 -8.85 -1.50
C LEU A 140 -1.42 -9.43 -2.90
N THR A 141 -0.47 -9.28 -3.82
CA THR A 141 -0.64 -9.77 -5.19
C THR A 141 -0.65 -11.30 -5.28
N ASP A 142 0.13 -12.00 -4.44
CA ASP A 142 0.10 -13.46 -4.33
C ASP A 142 -1.27 -13.96 -3.80
N ASP A 143 -1.91 -13.19 -2.92
CA ASP A 143 -3.28 -13.46 -2.43
C ASP A 143 -4.38 -13.06 -3.44
N GLY A 144 -4.01 -12.51 -4.58
CA GLY A 144 -4.91 -12.19 -5.69
C GLY A 144 -5.43 -10.76 -5.69
N TYR A 145 -4.86 -9.86 -4.88
CA TYR A 145 -5.16 -8.44 -4.99
C TYR A 145 -4.61 -7.85 -6.28
N VAL A 146 -5.40 -7.04 -6.94
CA VAL A 146 -4.97 -6.19 -8.06
C VAL A 146 -4.46 -4.89 -7.46
N LEU A 147 -3.16 -4.62 -7.57
CA LEU A 147 -2.54 -3.42 -7.04
C LEU A 147 -2.18 -2.47 -8.18
N LEU A 148 -2.85 -1.32 -8.23
CA LEU A 148 -2.66 -0.27 -9.23
C LEU A 148 -1.97 0.93 -8.58
N LYS A 149 -0.77 1.26 -9.05
CA LYS A 149 0.04 2.36 -8.51
C LYS A 149 0.13 3.48 -9.54
N TYR A 150 -0.52 4.60 -9.25
CA TYR A 150 -0.50 5.81 -10.07
C TYR A 150 0.31 6.90 -9.40
N PHE A 151 1.19 7.54 -10.17
CA PHE A 151 1.92 8.72 -9.71
C PHE A 151 1.63 9.89 -10.65
N VAL A 152 0.96 10.91 -10.13
CA VAL A 152 0.60 12.11 -10.89
C VAL A 152 1.75 13.11 -10.83
N HIS A 153 2.47 13.25 -11.94
CA HIS A 153 3.60 14.14 -12.08
C HIS A 153 3.16 15.47 -12.71
N VAL A 154 3.50 16.57 -12.06
CA VAL A 154 3.27 17.94 -12.56
C VAL A 154 4.58 18.70 -12.66
N SER A 155 4.67 19.58 -13.65
CA SER A 155 5.81 20.50 -13.74
C SER A 155 5.84 21.47 -12.56
N LYS A 156 7.03 21.94 -12.20
CA LYS A 156 7.23 22.94 -11.13
C LYS A 156 6.36 24.18 -11.35
N LYS A 157 6.19 24.60 -12.61
CA LYS A 157 5.32 25.72 -13.00
C LYS A 157 3.85 25.41 -12.69
N GLN A 158 3.35 24.26 -13.16
CA GLN A 158 1.96 23.86 -12.96
C GLN A 158 1.64 23.63 -11.48
N GLN A 159 2.57 23.05 -10.74
CA GLN A 159 2.46 22.88 -9.29
C GLN A 159 2.20 24.24 -8.61
N LYS A 160 3.02 25.25 -8.91
CA LYS A 160 2.87 26.61 -8.36
C LYS A 160 1.52 27.23 -8.70
N GLU A 161 1.10 27.16 -9.97
CA GLU A 161 -0.19 27.67 -10.41
C GLU A 161 -1.37 27.00 -9.68
N ASN A 162 -1.31 25.68 -9.52
CA ASN A 162 -2.34 24.93 -8.83
C ASN A 162 -2.37 25.28 -7.32
N MET A 163 -1.21 25.45 -6.69
CA MET A 163 -1.12 25.89 -5.30
C MET A 163 -1.70 27.29 -5.08
N GLU A 164 -1.50 28.21 -6.04
CA GLU A 164 -2.09 29.53 -5.99
C GLU A 164 -3.62 29.46 -6.14
N LYS A 165 -4.14 28.59 -7.02
CA LYS A 165 -5.60 28.36 -7.15
C LYS A 165 -6.19 27.83 -5.83
N LEU A 166 -5.56 26.83 -5.22
CA LEU A 166 -6.01 26.28 -3.93
C LEU A 166 -5.99 27.33 -2.82
N ASN A 167 -4.96 28.19 -2.76
CA ASN A 167 -4.90 29.31 -1.82
C ASN A 167 -6.04 30.32 -2.01
N LYS A 168 -6.47 30.56 -3.26
CA LYS A 168 -7.60 31.47 -3.56
C LYS A 168 -8.94 30.85 -3.12
N VAL A 169 -9.13 29.55 -3.33
CA VAL A 169 -10.39 28.86 -3.02
C VAL A 169 -10.56 28.64 -1.52
N TYR A 170 -9.53 28.13 -0.85
CA TYR A 170 -9.65 27.69 0.54
C TYR A 170 -9.02 28.65 1.56
N GLY A 171 -8.44 29.77 1.11
CA GLY A 171 -7.69 30.69 1.96
C GLY A 171 -6.34 30.13 2.42
N LYS A 172 -5.52 30.94 3.10
CA LYS A 172 -4.18 30.50 3.53
C LYS A 172 -4.20 29.42 4.62
N ASN A 173 -5.33 29.23 5.29
CA ASN A 173 -5.43 28.29 6.43
C ASN A 173 -5.50 26.80 6.02
N TRP A 174 -5.81 26.47 4.77
CA TRP A 174 -5.82 25.09 4.31
C TRP A 174 -4.45 24.42 4.39
N LYS A 175 -3.36 25.23 4.30
CA LYS A 175 -1.99 24.75 4.50
C LYS A 175 -1.77 24.12 5.87
N LYS A 176 -2.52 24.55 6.91
CA LYS A 176 -2.47 23.97 8.25
C LYS A 176 -3.14 22.62 8.35
N LEU A 177 -4.06 22.31 7.43
CA LEU A 177 -4.74 21.03 7.35
C LEU A 177 -3.97 20.02 6.48
N ASP A 178 -3.02 20.51 5.68
CA ASP A 178 -2.17 19.67 4.87
C ASP A 178 -0.91 19.30 5.65
N VAL A 179 -0.66 18.01 5.76
CA VAL A 179 0.45 17.42 6.52
C VAL A 179 1.82 17.78 5.91
N GLN A 180 1.84 18.26 4.67
CA GLN A 180 3.07 18.61 3.92
C GLN A 180 3.35 20.11 3.99
N GLU A 181 4.17 20.54 4.94
CA GLU A 181 4.84 21.84 4.89
C GLU A 181 6.10 21.72 4.03
N HIS A 182 5.98 21.74 2.71
CA HIS A 182 7.15 21.78 1.84
C HIS A 182 7.25 23.12 1.14
N ASN A 183 8.43 23.72 1.22
CA ASN A 183 8.79 24.94 0.50
C ASN A 183 9.13 24.60 -0.97
N ASP A 184 9.05 25.58 -1.84
CA ASP A 184 9.42 25.45 -3.27
C ASP A 184 10.89 24.99 -3.49
N GLU A 185 11.72 25.09 -2.46
CA GLU A 185 13.13 24.67 -2.44
C GLU A 185 13.30 23.15 -2.38
N ASP A 186 12.26 22.42 -1.95
CA ASP A 186 12.33 20.97 -1.78
C ASP A 186 12.00 20.16 -3.06
N TYR A 187 11.58 20.81 -4.15
CA TYR A 187 11.16 20.12 -5.37
C TYR A 187 12.24 19.15 -5.91
N ASP A 188 13.48 19.61 -5.98
CA ASP A 188 14.60 18.81 -6.51
C ASP A 188 14.97 17.64 -5.58
N ASN A 189 14.83 17.84 -4.25
CA ASN A 189 15.01 16.77 -3.27
C ASN A 189 13.95 15.70 -3.40
N PHE A 190 12.70 16.10 -3.67
CA PHE A 190 11.59 15.17 -3.91
C PHE A 190 11.73 14.42 -5.23
N ILE A 191 12.22 15.04 -6.30
CA ILE A 191 12.51 14.32 -7.55
C ILE A 191 13.42 13.13 -7.28
N ASN A 192 14.53 13.35 -6.58
CA ASN A 192 15.47 12.29 -6.25
C ASN A 192 14.84 11.18 -5.40
N ALA A 193 14.01 11.55 -4.41
CA ALA A 193 13.31 10.60 -3.57
C ALA A 193 12.28 9.76 -4.37
N TYR A 194 11.55 10.39 -5.30
CA TYR A 194 10.60 9.69 -6.16
C TYR A 194 11.30 8.80 -7.19
N GLU A 195 12.38 9.25 -7.83
CA GLU A 195 13.17 8.41 -8.75
C GLU A 195 13.74 7.19 -8.02
N GLN A 196 14.22 7.34 -6.79
CA GLN A 196 14.64 6.21 -5.97
C GLN A 196 13.45 5.29 -5.64
N MET A 197 12.30 5.85 -5.26
CA MET A 197 11.09 5.07 -5.01
C MET A 197 10.70 4.22 -6.21
N PHE A 198 10.69 4.77 -7.42
CA PHE A 198 10.38 4.02 -8.62
C PHE A 198 11.42 2.94 -8.90
N ALA A 199 12.71 3.29 -8.85
CA ALA A 199 13.80 2.33 -9.10
C ALA A 199 13.72 1.12 -8.14
N GLU A 200 13.28 1.34 -6.91
CA GLU A 200 13.22 0.31 -5.88
C GLU A 200 11.90 -0.47 -5.88
N THR A 201 10.81 0.11 -6.40
CA THR A 201 9.46 -0.47 -6.20
C THR A 201 8.65 -0.64 -7.48
N ASP A 202 9.21 -0.34 -8.65
CA ASP A 202 8.59 -0.68 -9.93
C ASP A 202 8.82 -2.17 -10.21
N THR A 203 7.80 -2.98 -9.94
CA THR A 203 7.88 -4.44 -10.02
C THR A 203 6.87 -4.99 -11.01
N GLU A 204 7.14 -6.16 -11.57
CA GLU A 204 6.25 -6.81 -12.55
C GLU A 204 4.83 -7.05 -12.00
N ASN A 205 4.74 -7.45 -10.73
CA ASN A 205 3.44 -7.71 -10.07
C ASN A 205 2.70 -6.45 -9.61
N ALA A 206 3.40 -5.31 -9.52
CA ALA A 206 2.83 -4.03 -9.12
C ALA A 206 3.61 -2.87 -9.77
N PRO A 207 3.45 -2.64 -11.08
CA PRO A 207 4.16 -1.58 -11.78
C PRO A 207 3.62 -0.19 -11.44
N TRP A 208 4.49 0.81 -11.57
CA TRP A 208 4.11 2.20 -11.49
C TRP A 208 3.58 2.72 -12.83
N HIS A 209 2.43 3.36 -12.80
CA HIS A 209 1.87 4.12 -13.92
C HIS A 209 2.13 5.61 -13.69
N LEU A 210 3.05 6.19 -14.48
CA LEU A 210 3.35 7.62 -14.41
C LEU A 210 2.32 8.39 -15.22
N ILE A 211 1.68 9.38 -14.60
CA ILE A 211 0.56 10.14 -15.14
C ILE A 211 0.99 11.58 -15.38
N ALA A 212 0.81 12.08 -16.61
CA ALA A 212 1.05 13.48 -16.96
C ALA A 212 -0.06 14.36 -16.35
N GLY A 213 0.31 15.16 -15.34
CA GLY A 213 -0.64 15.87 -14.49
C GLY A 213 -0.79 17.37 -14.75
N ASP A 214 -0.09 17.95 -15.75
CA ASP A 214 -0.20 19.37 -16.05
C ASP A 214 -1.60 19.74 -16.58
N ASP A 215 -2.29 18.82 -17.25
CA ASP A 215 -3.70 18.92 -17.59
C ASP A 215 -4.52 17.90 -16.79
N GLU A 216 -5.39 18.40 -15.92
CA GLU A 216 -6.20 17.57 -15.01
C GLU A 216 -7.15 16.63 -15.76
N ARG A 217 -7.75 17.07 -16.87
CA ARG A 217 -8.66 16.25 -17.67
C ARG A 217 -7.91 15.10 -18.33
N PHE A 218 -6.74 15.38 -18.87
CA PHE A 218 -5.89 14.36 -19.45
C PHE A 218 -5.46 13.33 -18.40
N ALA A 219 -4.99 13.78 -17.23
CA ALA A 219 -4.59 12.92 -16.12
C ALA A 219 -5.74 12.03 -15.64
N THR A 220 -6.93 12.58 -15.49
CA THR A 220 -8.13 11.83 -15.07
C THR A 220 -8.46 10.71 -16.05
N ILE A 221 -8.51 11.02 -17.35
CA ILE A 221 -8.81 10.01 -18.38
C ILE A 221 -7.70 8.95 -18.44
N GLN A 222 -6.44 9.34 -18.33
CA GLN A 222 -5.31 8.42 -18.35
C GLN A 222 -5.39 7.40 -17.21
N ILE A 223 -5.76 7.83 -16.00
CA ILE A 223 -5.94 6.94 -14.85
C ILE A 223 -7.14 6.01 -15.07
N ILE A 224 -8.31 6.56 -15.46
CA ILE A 224 -9.52 5.75 -15.63
C ILE A 224 -9.36 4.73 -16.76
N GLU A 225 -8.79 5.12 -17.89
CA GLU A 225 -8.49 4.21 -19.00
C GLU A 225 -7.52 3.10 -18.59
N SER A 226 -6.43 3.45 -17.89
CA SER A 226 -5.47 2.48 -17.37
C SER A 226 -6.12 1.52 -16.39
N MET A 227 -6.95 2.04 -15.47
CA MET A 227 -7.69 1.22 -14.51
C MET A 227 -8.64 0.25 -15.20
N VAL A 228 -9.41 0.71 -16.18
CA VAL A 228 -10.32 -0.17 -16.96
C VAL A 228 -9.56 -1.30 -17.62
N LYS A 229 -8.43 -1.02 -18.29
CA LYS A 229 -7.59 -2.04 -18.93
C LYS A 229 -7.04 -3.06 -17.92
N SER A 230 -6.55 -2.59 -16.79
CA SER A 230 -6.00 -3.45 -15.74
C SER A 230 -7.07 -4.34 -15.11
N LEU A 231 -8.27 -3.81 -14.85
CA LEU A 231 -9.38 -4.58 -14.32
C LEU A 231 -9.89 -5.63 -15.33
N GLN A 232 -9.91 -5.30 -16.63
CA GLN A 232 -10.24 -6.29 -17.68
C GLN A 232 -9.25 -7.47 -17.68
N SER A 233 -7.96 -7.17 -17.63
CA SER A 233 -6.91 -8.20 -17.58
C SER A 233 -7.02 -9.06 -16.32
N ALA A 234 -7.28 -8.45 -15.15
CA ALA A 234 -7.45 -9.15 -13.89
C ALA A 234 -8.68 -10.07 -13.88
N LEU A 235 -9.80 -9.62 -14.45
CA LEU A 235 -11.01 -10.43 -14.58
C LEU A 235 -10.80 -11.62 -15.50
N ALA A 236 -10.12 -11.42 -16.64
CA ALA A 236 -9.78 -12.52 -17.55
C ALA A 236 -8.87 -13.56 -16.85
N ALA A 237 -7.86 -13.10 -16.09
CA ALA A 237 -7.00 -13.99 -15.31
C ALA A 237 -7.78 -14.76 -14.22
N ALA A 238 -8.72 -14.10 -13.53
CA ALA A 238 -9.58 -14.74 -12.52
C ALA A 238 -10.49 -15.81 -13.13
N GLU A 239 -11.03 -15.57 -14.31
CA GLU A 239 -11.84 -16.55 -15.04
C GLU A 239 -11.03 -17.79 -15.41
N ILE A 240 -9.84 -17.63 -15.99
CA ILE A 240 -8.91 -18.72 -16.30
C ILE A 240 -8.59 -19.52 -15.04
N LYS A 241 -8.26 -18.84 -13.93
CA LYS A 241 -7.96 -19.48 -12.65
C LYS A 241 -9.16 -20.26 -12.10
N SER A 242 -10.38 -19.77 -12.29
CA SER A 242 -11.60 -20.46 -11.85
C SER A 242 -11.87 -21.74 -12.65
N GLN A 243 -11.61 -21.72 -13.96
CA GLN A 243 -11.75 -22.87 -14.85
C GLN A 243 -10.64 -23.91 -14.63
N SER A 244 -9.44 -23.46 -14.24
CA SER A 244 -8.27 -24.32 -14.00
C SER A 244 -8.24 -24.98 -12.63
N ARG A 245 -9.25 -24.78 -11.77
CA ARG A 245 -9.36 -25.41 -10.44
C ARG A 245 -9.72 -26.90 -10.50
N SER A 246 -8.95 -27.70 -11.22
CA SER A 246 -8.60 -29.01 -10.72
C SER A 246 -7.69 -28.82 -9.53
N ILE A 247 -8.12 -29.22 -8.34
CA ILE A 247 -7.25 -29.22 -7.15
C ILE A 247 -6.19 -30.30 -7.43
N VAL A 248 -5.13 -29.93 -8.14
CA VAL A 248 -3.89 -30.71 -8.10
C VAL A 248 -3.32 -30.44 -6.74
N LEU A 249 -3.66 -31.28 -5.77
CA LEU A 249 -2.92 -31.28 -4.51
C LEU A 249 -1.44 -31.45 -4.88
N PRO A 250 -0.57 -30.56 -4.40
CA PRO A 250 0.86 -30.76 -4.62
C PRO A 250 1.20 -32.19 -4.17
N PRO A 251 2.06 -32.91 -4.90
CA PRO A 251 2.46 -34.24 -4.47
C PRO A 251 2.88 -34.14 -3.02
N ARG A 252 2.34 -34.99 -2.16
CA ARG A 252 2.81 -35.07 -0.78
C ARG A 252 4.31 -35.31 -0.86
N HIS A 253 5.08 -34.26 -0.62
CA HIS A 253 6.50 -34.43 -0.34
C HIS A 253 6.55 -35.21 0.96
N VAL A 254 6.68 -36.54 0.85
CA VAL A 254 7.12 -37.36 1.96
C VAL A 254 8.55 -36.89 2.21
N ALA A 255 8.73 -36.03 3.21
CA ALA A 255 10.06 -35.61 3.60
C ALA A 255 10.85 -36.88 3.93
N LEU A 256 11.88 -37.15 3.13
CA LEU A 256 12.81 -38.26 3.37
C LEU A 256 13.51 -38.13 4.72
N TYR A 257 13.43 -36.98 5.35
CA TYR A 257 13.91 -36.63 6.68
C TYR A 257 12.82 -35.91 7.47
N ASN A 258 12.24 -36.62 8.42
CA ASN A 258 11.35 -36.01 9.40
C ASN A 258 12.20 -35.46 10.55
N VAL A 259 12.22 -34.14 10.72
CA VAL A 259 12.97 -33.49 11.83
C VAL A 259 12.45 -33.99 13.18
N LEU A 260 11.18 -34.35 13.26
CA LEU A 260 10.53 -34.88 14.48
C LEU A 260 11.11 -36.26 14.90
N ASP A 261 11.62 -37.08 13.96
CA ASP A 261 12.23 -38.37 14.28
C ASP A 261 13.53 -38.25 15.08
N LYS A 262 14.13 -37.04 15.14
CA LYS A 262 15.32 -36.73 15.92
C LYS A 262 15.00 -36.24 17.33
N VAL A 263 13.74 -36.05 17.65
CA VAL A 263 13.32 -35.60 18.99
C VAL A 263 13.33 -36.76 19.94
N ASP A 264 14.17 -36.67 20.98
CA ASP A 264 14.24 -37.67 22.02
C ASP A 264 13.06 -37.54 22.99
N LEU A 265 12.04 -38.35 22.77
CA LEU A 265 10.81 -38.38 23.58
C LEU A 265 10.98 -39.14 24.91
N SER A 266 12.16 -39.74 25.16
CA SER A 266 12.45 -40.47 26.43
C SER A 266 12.87 -39.51 27.56
N LYS A 267 13.17 -38.25 27.24
CA LYS A 267 13.60 -37.27 28.25
C LYS A 267 12.47 -36.94 29.19
N SER A 268 12.71 -37.10 30.46
CA SER A 268 11.80 -36.75 31.54
C SER A 268 12.58 -36.13 32.71
N LEU A 269 11.86 -35.37 33.51
CA LEU A 269 12.39 -34.79 34.75
C LEU A 269 11.63 -35.37 35.93
N THR A 270 12.29 -35.58 37.03
CA THR A 270 11.61 -35.82 38.30
C THR A 270 10.83 -34.57 38.71
N LYS A 271 9.83 -34.73 39.60
CA LYS A 271 9.02 -33.63 40.07
C LYS A 271 9.86 -32.55 40.78
N GLU A 272 10.87 -32.96 41.50
CA GLU A 272 11.82 -32.13 42.22
C GLU A 272 12.71 -31.33 41.23
N GLU A 273 13.30 -32.02 40.26
CA GLU A 273 14.12 -31.38 39.22
C GLU A 273 13.32 -30.40 38.40
N TYR A 274 12.08 -30.76 38.00
CA TYR A 274 11.18 -29.88 37.27
C TYR A 274 10.92 -28.59 38.05
N LYS A 275 10.58 -28.69 39.35
CA LYS A 275 10.30 -27.53 40.17
C LYS A 275 11.50 -26.60 40.26
N VAL A 276 12.69 -27.11 40.52
CA VAL A 276 13.91 -26.31 40.62
C VAL A 276 14.25 -25.63 39.29
N GLN A 277 14.16 -26.36 38.17
CA GLN A 277 14.43 -25.79 36.85
C GLN A 277 13.37 -24.75 36.45
N LEU A 278 12.08 -25.01 36.73
CA LEU A 278 11.02 -24.10 36.43
C LEU A 278 11.19 -22.75 37.16
N ASP A 279 11.55 -22.79 38.45
CA ASP A 279 11.77 -21.56 39.22
C ASP A 279 12.96 -20.76 38.69
N LYS A 280 14.06 -21.42 38.32
CA LYS A 280 15.20 -20.75 37.65
C LYS A 280 14.80 -20.12 36.31
N CYS A 281 14.04 -20.85 35.48
CA CYS A 281 13.57 -20.34 34.20
C CYS A 281 12.63 -19.14 34.39
N ARG A 282 11.75 -19.18 35.36
CA ARG A 282 10.84 -18.08 35.69
C ARG A 282 11.59 -16.81 36.10
N GLU A 283 12.58 -16.92 36.97
CA GLU A 283 13.38 -15.77 37.39
C GLU A 283 14.16 -15.15 36.21
N LYS A 284 14.79 -16.02 35.39
CA LYS A 284 15.47 -15.55 34.18
C LYS A 284 14.51 -14.89 33.18
N LEU A 285 13.31 -15.46 33.02
CA LEU A 285 12.28 -14.91 32.10
C LEU A 285 11.79 -13.54 32.56
N LYS A 286 11.58 -13.34 33.87
CA LYS A 286 11.26 -12.04 34.43
C LYS A 286 12.30 -10.98 34.13
N SER A 287 13.59 -11.29 34.31
CA SER A 287 14.68 -10.38 33.99
C SER A 287 14.68 -10.02 32.50
N LEU A 288 14.61 -11.02 31.61
CA LEU A 288 14.58 -10.82 30.17
C LEU A 288 13.35 -10.03 29.70
N GLN A 289 12.20 -10.20 30.36
CA GLN A 289 10.99 -9.42 30.08
C GLN A 289 11.20 -7.94 30.39
N LEU A 290 11.88 -7.61 31.49
CA LEU A 290 12.23 -6.23 31.83
C LEU A 290 13.22 -5.64 30.80
N ASP A 291 14.24 -6.41 30.42
CA ASP A 291 15.20 -5.97 29.39
C ASP A 291 14.52 -5.71 28.04
N LEU A 292 13.55 -6.53 27.64
CA LEU A 292 12.71 -6.31 26.45
C LEU A 292 11.90 -5.03 26.57
N TYR A 293 11.29 -4.81 27.73
CA TYR A 293 10.49 -3.59 27.97
C TYR A 293 11.36 -2.33 27.92
N GLU A 294 12.52 -2.32 28.61
CA GLU A 294 13.44 -1.19 28.64
C GLU A 294 14.06 -0.92 27.25
N SER A 295 14.40 -1.97 26.51
CA SER A 295 14.95 -1.85 25.16
C SER A 295 13.89 -1.59 24.08
N GLN A 296 12.61 -1.51 24.45
CA GLN A 296 11.46 -1.33 23.55
C GLN A 296 11.43 -2.35 22.40
N ARG A 297 11.84 -3.57 22.65
CA ARG A 297 11.79 -4.68 21.68
C ARG A 297 10.52 -5.50 21.86
N SER A 298 9.95 -5.92 20.73
CA SER A 298 8.79 -6.81 20.72
C SER A 298 9.23 -8.27 20.49
N LEU A 299 8.60 -9.19 21.21
CA LEU A 299 8.78 -10.62 21.06
C LEU A 299 7.46 -11.27 20.66
N ILE A 300 7.50 -12.11 19.64
CA ILE A 300 6.40 -12.99 19.24
C ILE A 300 6.85 -14.42 19.47
N VAL A 301 6.08 -15.16 20.25
CA VAL A 301 6.30 -16.59 20.49
C VAL A 301 5.11 -17.36 19.92
N ALA A 302 5.38 -18.23 18.94
CA ALA A 302 4.38 -19.12 18.39
C ALA A 302 4.57 -20.52 18.98
N PHE A 303 3.49 -21.10 19.47
CA PHE A 303 3.45 -22.49 19.92
C PHE A 303 2.70 -23.32 18.90
N GLU A 304 3.36 -24.31 18.35
CA GLU A 304 2.82 -25.24 17.37
C GLU A 304 3.02 -26.66 17.86
N GLY A 305 2.05 -27.51 17.66
CA GLY A 305 2.13 -28.89 18.11
C GLY A 305 0.88 -29.69 17.76
N TRP A 306 0.86 -30.96 18.17
CA TRP A 306 -0.32 -31.79 18.06
C TRP A 306 -1.38 -31.32 19.03
N ASP A 307 -2.67 -31.59 18.67
CA ASP A 307 -3.78 -31.40 19.60
C ASP A 307 -3.55 -32.26 20.85
N ALA A 308 -3.70 -31.67 22.03
CA ALA A 308 -3.36 -32.26 23.32
C ALA A 308 -1.86 -32.61 23.53
N GLY A 309 -0.94 -31.87 22.86
CA GLY A 309 0.50 -31.95 23.09
C GLY A 309 0.99 -31.12 24.26
#